data_b7b6618463f588753bd2ad79a93e773c
#
_entry.id   b7b6618463f588753bd2ad79a93e773c
#
_cell.length_a   1.000
_cell.length_b   1.000
_cell.length_c   1.000
_cell.angle_alpha   90.00
_cell.angle_beta   90.00
_cell.angle_gamma   90.00
#
_symmetry.space_group_name_H-M   'P 1'
#
loop_
_entity.id
_entity.type
_entity.pdbx_description
1 polymer ?
#
loop_
_entity_poly.entity_id
_entity_poly.type
_entity_poly.pdbx_seq_one_letter_code
_entity_poly.pdbx_strand_id
1 'polypeptide(L)'
;RSFGGTQVQRTFYAAGQTGQQLLIGAYQALERQVALGNVTMHTRHEMLDVVKIDGKASGIIARNLITGELEKHFGHAVLICSGGYGNVYYLSTNAMGSNVTAAWKAHKQGAYFANPCFTQIHPTCIPVSGDHQSKLTLMSESLRNDGRIWVPKNLGETRKANEIPEEDRDYFLERRYPAFGNLVPRDVASRAAKERCDAGHGVGTSKQAVYLDYAAAIERYGKIEVSKQGLKNVSTDEIIALGKEVVKEKYGNLFNMYAKITGENPYEVPMRIYPAVHYTMGGLWVDYELQTTVPGLYALGEANFSDHGANRLGASALMQGLADGYFVIPYTLGNNLADE
;
A
#
# COMPACT_ATOMS: atom_id res chain seq x y z
N ARG A 1 -1.74 11.55 11.71
CA ARG A 1 -2.47 10.31 12.01
C ARG A 1 -1.53 9.24 12.55
N SER A 2 -2.07 8.31 13.35
CA SER A 2 -1.40 7.09 13.77
C SER A 2 -1.57 6.00 12.73
N PHE A 3 -0.61 5.05 12.68
CA PHE A 3 -0.68 3.85 11.85
C PHE A 3 -0.35 2.60 12.69
N GLY A 4 -0.66 1.43 12.18
CA GLY A 4 -0.36 0.17 12.84
C GLY A 4 1.11 0.06 13.24
N GLY A 5 1.37 -0.24 14.50
CA GLY A 5 2.70 -0.25 15.11
C GLY A 5 3.28 1.12 15.48
N THR A 6 2.60 2.24 15.13
CA THR A 6 3.05 3.60 15.45
C THR A 6 1.87 4.41 15.99
N GLN A 7 1.84 4.62 17.29
CA GLN A 7 0.73 5.29 17.98
C GLN A 7 0.85 6.82 18.02
N VAL A 8 1.97 7.39 17.56
CA VAL A 8 2.18 8.83 17.50
C VAL A 8 1.73 9.43 16.17
N GLN A 9 1.21 10.64 16.20
CA GLN A 9 0.76 11.36 15.00
C GLN A 9 1.93 12.04 14.30
N ARG A 10 2.62 11.32 13.42
CA ARG A 10 3.79 11.81 12.67
C ARG A 10 3.62 11.77 11.16
N THR A 11 2.44 11.47 10.64
CA THR A 11 2.22 11.23 9.22
C THR A 11 1.58 12.45 8.56
N PHE A 12 2.21 12.97 7.52
CA PHE A 12 1.59 13.91 6.58
C PHE A 12 0.72 13.15 5.59
N TYR A 13 -0.43 13.69 5.23
CA TYR A 13 -1.38 12.99 4.35
C TYR A 13 -2.35 13.96 3.66
N ALA A 14 -2.87 13.54 2.52
CA ALA A 14 -4.01 14.15 1.83
C ALA A 14 -5.16 13.13 1.81
N ALA A 15 -6.07 13.21 2.76
CA ALA A 15 -7.24 12.37 3.04
C ALA A 15 -7.64 11.34 1.95
N GLY A 16 -6.98 10.19 1.91
CA GLY A 16 -7.22 9.12 0.93
C GLY A 16 -6.55 9.32 -0.45
N GLN A 17 -5.86 10.44 -0.68
CA GLN A 17 -5.28 10.81 -1.98
C GLN A 17 -3.76 11.07 -1.93
N THR A 18 -3.08 10.70 -0.85
CA THR A 18 -1.66 11.04 -0.65
C THR A 18 -0.77 10.55 -1.79
N GLY A 19 -0.90 9.30 -2.21
CA GLY A 19 -0.13 8.75 -3.33
C GLY A 19 -0.44 9.46 -4.65
N GLN A 20 -1.68 9.73 -4.93
CA GLN A 20 -2.11 10.44 -6.15
C GLN A 20 -1.55 11.87 -6.18
N GLN A 21 -1.62 12.61 -5.08
CA GLN A 21 -1.12 13.99 -5.00
C GLN A 21 0.40 14.04 -5.17
N LEU A 22 1.13 13.12 -4.55
CA LEU A 22 2.59 13.00 -4.72
C LEU A 22 2.95 12.67 -6.18
N LEU A 23 2.24 11.72 -6.79
CA LEU A 23 2.47 11.33 -8.17
C LEU A 23 2.22 12.50 -9.13
N ILE A 24 1.09 13.18 -9.00
CA ILE A 24 0.74 14.33 -9.86
C ILE A 24 1.78 15.44 -9.70
N GLY A 25 2.18 15.77 -8.47
CA GLY A 25 3.20 16.80 -8.23
C GLY A 25 4.55 16.46 -8.86
N ALA A 26 5.02 15.23 -8.69
CA ALA A 26 6.26 14.76 -9.33
C ALA A 26 6.15 14.72 -10.85
N TYR A 27 5.02 14.26 -11.39
CA TYR A 27 4.79 14.20 -12.82
C TYR A 27 4.73 15.58 -13.47
N GLN A 28 4.11 16.58 -12.83
CA GLN A 28 4.13 17.96 -13.32
C GLN A 28 5.55 18.53 -13.39
N ALA A 29 6.39 18.24 -12.39
CA ALA A 29 7.79 18.65 -12.42
C ALA A 29 8.56 17.95 -13.56
N LEU A 30 8.31 16.67 -13.79
CA LEU A 30 8.88 15.91 -14.91
C LEU A 30 8.46 16.50 -16.27
N GLU A 31 7.17 16.75 -16.48
CA GLU A 31 6.63 17.32 -17.72
C GLU A 31 7.26 18.68 -18.07
N ARG A 32 7.57 19.48 -17.05
CA ARG A 32 8.32 20.73 -17.26
C ARG A 32 9.71 20.45 -17.85
N GLN A 33 10.41 19.42 -17.36
CA GLN A 33 11.74 19.06 -17.90
C GLN A 33 11.65 18.46 -19.29
N VAL A 34 10.60 17.72 -19.60
CA VAL A 34 10.29 17.24 -20.94
C VAL A 34 10.07 18.42 -21.91
N ALA A 35 9.26 19.40 -21.49
CA ALA A 35 8.99 20.59 -22.29
C ALA A 35 10.25 21.46 -22.55
N LEU A 36 11.22 21.46 -21.64
CA LEU A 36 12.51 22.12 -21.78
C LEU A 36 13.53 21.32 -22.61
N GLY A 37 13.20 20.10 -23.04
CA GLY A 37 14.10 19.22 -23.79
C GLY A 37 15.17 18.52 -22.94
N ASN A 38 15.11 18.64 -21.61
CA ASN A 38 16.07 18.00 -20.70
C ASN A 38 15.78 16.51 -20.45
N VAL A 39 14.56 16.06 -20.77
CA VAL A 39 14.11 14.68 -20.58
C VAL A 39 13.38 14.20 -21.83
N THR A 40 13.73 13.01 -22.29
CA THR A 40 13.00 12.27 -23.34
C THR A 40 12.25 11.11 -22.71
N MET A 41 10.94 11.06 -22.90
CA MET A 41 10.09 9.98 -22.39
C MET A 41 9.84 8.93 -23.47
N HIS A 42 10.22 7.70 -23.21
CA HIS A 42 9.94 6.54 -24.06
C HIS A 42 8.76 5.75 -23.50
N THR A 43 7.55 6.24 -23.73
CA THR A 43 6.32 5.56 -23.29
C THR A 43 6.06 4.31 -24.13
N ARG A 44 5.41 3.28 -23.54
CA ARG A 44 5.16 1.98 -24.18
C ARG A 44 6.44 1.28 -24.66
N HIS A 45 7.48 1.37 -23.86
CA HIS A 45 8.71 0.62 -24.05
C HIS A 45 8.91 -0.36 -22.89
N GLU A 46 9.41 -1.55 -23.24
CA GLU A 46 9.78 -2.58 -22.26
C GLU A 46 11.30 -2.71 -22.23
N MET A 47 11.90 -2.57 -21.06
CA MET A 47 13.31 -2.86 -20.87
C MET A 47 13.55 -4.38 -20.97
N LEU A 48 14.36 -4.80 -21.92
CA LEU A 48 14.69 -6.20 -22.12
C LEU A 48 15.96 -6.64 -21.41
N ASP A 49 16.96 -5.77 -21.35
CA ASP A 49 18.22 -6.08 -20.65
C ASP A 49 19.00 -4.82 -20.29
N VAL A 50 19.94 -4.96 -19.36
CA VAL A 50 20.95 -3.95 -19.03
C VAL A 50 22.21 -4.27 -19.82
N VAL A 51 22.76 -3.26 -20.48
CA VAL A 51 24.02 -3.38 -21.23
C VAL A 51 25.18 -3.05 -20.33
N LYS A 52 26.19 -3.95 -20.31
CA LYS A 52 27.47 -3.69 -19.63
C LYS A 52 28.59 -3.59 -20.64
N ILE A 53 29.46 -2.59 -20.46
CA ILE A 53 30.73 -2.42 -21.18
C ILE A 53 31.82 -2.38 -20.12
N ASP A 54 32.82 -3.20 -20.27
CA ASP A 54 33.93 -3.35 -19.31
C ASP A 54 33.50 -3.53 -17.84
N GLY A 55 32.37 -4.25 -17.64
CA GLY A 55 31.80 -4.51 -16.32
C GLY A 55 30.87 -3.44 -15.77
N LYS A 56 30.81 -2.25 -16.36
CA LYS A 56 29.99 -1.10 -15.96
C LYS A 56 28.69 -1.06 -16.76
N ALA A 57 27.56 -0.77 -16.09
CA ALA A 57 26.28 -0.52 -16.76
C ALA A 57 26.36 0.77 -17.59
N SER A 58 26.12 0.64 -18.89
CA SER A 58 26.30 1.71 -19.88
C SER A 58 25.06 1.95 -20.73
N GLY A 59 23.94 1.34 -20.39
CA GLY A 59 22.67 1.52 -21.09
C GLY A 59 21.72 0.34 -20.94
N ILE A 60 20.67 0.36 -21.77
CA ILE A 60 19.65 -0.69 -21.80
C ILE A 60 19.30 -1.04 -23.27
N ILE A 61 18.77 -2.24 -23.44
CA ILE A 61 18.02 -2.63 -24.62
C ILE A 61 16.54 -2.54 -24.28
N ALA A 62 15.78 -1.83 -25.08
CA ALA A 62 14.33 -1.72 -24.94
C ALA A 62 13.61 -2.23 -26.19
N ARG A 63 12.38 -2.68 -26.01
CA ARG A 63 11.45 -2.98 -27.10
C ARG A 63 10.37 -1.92 -27.16
N ASN A 64 10.18 -1.33 -28.30
CA ASN A 64 9.02 -0.51 -28.60
C ASN A 64 7.79 -1.42 -28.72
N LEU A 65 6.82 -1.28 -27.83
CA LEU A 65 5.62 -2.15 -27.80
C LEU A 65 4.59 -1.81 -28.89
N ILE A 66 4.80 -0.72 -29.64
CA ILE A 66 3.93 -0.32 -30.75
C ILE A 66 4.48 -0.92 -32.04
N THR A 67 5.77 -0.77 -32.31
CA THR A 67 6.41 -1.20 -33.57
C THR A 67 7.03 -2.59 -33.48
N GLY A 68 7.34 -3.07 -32.29
CA GLY A 68 8.09 -4.30 -32.04
C GLY A 68 9.61 -4.16 -32.19
N GLU A 69 10.10 -2.99 -32.57
CA GLU A 69 11.53 -2.74 -32.84
C GLU A 69 12.34 -2.76 -31.53
N LEU A 70 13.61 -3.18 -31.66
CA LEU A 70 14.58 -3.14 -30.57
C LEU A 70 15.40 -1.86 -30.66
N GLU A 71 15.47 -1.17 -29.55
CA GLU A 71 16.18 0.10 -29.43
C GLU A 71 17.30 0.00 -28.38
N LYS A 72 18.39 0.73 -28.64
CA LYS A 72 19.55 0.84 -27.73
C LYS A 72 19.54 2.23 -27.13
N HIS A 73 19.55 2.30 -25.80
CA HIS A 73 19.66 3.55 -25.08
C HIS A 73 20.92 3.52 -24.24
N PHE A 74 21.87 4.41 -24.56
CA PHE A 74 23.14 4.54 -23.85
C PHE A 74 23.06 5.63 -22.80
N GLY A 75 23.83 5.47 -21.74
CA GLY A 75 23.94 6.46 -20.66
C GLY A 75 25.11 6.15 -19.74
N HIS A 76 25.62 7.19 -19.09
CA HIS A 76 26.70 7.07 -18.08
C HIS A 76 26.24 6.38 -16.79
N ALA A 77 24.94 6.38 -16.52
CA ALA A 77 24.32 5.68 -15.41
C ALA A 77 22.98 5.07 -15.81
N VAL A 78 22.63 3.94 -15.24
CA VAL A 78 21.32 3.27 -15.40
C VAL A 78 20.65 3.19 -14.05
N LEU A 79 19.41 3.70 -13.95
CA LEU A 79 18.62 3.72 -12.72
C LEU A 79 17.40 2.81 -12.85
N ILE A 80 17.25 1.87 -11.93
CA ILE A 80 16.07 1.01 -11.83
C ILE A 80 15.10 1.63 -10.81
N CYS A 81 13.98 2.16 -11.32
CA CYS A 81 12.91 2.77 -10.52
C CYS A 81 11.57 2.04 -10.75
N SER A 82 11.61 0.75 -11.02
CA SER A 82 10.47 -0.07 -11.42
C SER A 82 9.49 -0.41 -10.29
N GLY A 83 9.81 0.00 -9.06
CA GLY A 83 9.03 -0.39 -7.88
C GLY A 83 9.25 -1.85 -7.49
N GLY A 84 8.37 -2.35 -6.62
CA GLY A 84 8.44 -3.71 -6.11
C GLY A 84 7.85 -4.76 -7.05
N TYR A 85 7.89 -6.01 -6.60
CA TYR A 85 7.46 -7.19 -7.37
C TYR A 85 6.30 -7.94 -6.70
N GLY A 86 5.36 -7.21 -6.08
CA GLY A 86 4.21 -7.81 -5.39
C GLY A 86 3.40 -8.80 -6.21
N ASN A 87 3.36 -8.65 -7.54
CA ASN A 87 2.65 -9.56 -8.44
C ASN A 87 3.36 -10.90 -8.74
N VAL A 88 4.52 -11.14 -8.15
CA VAL A 88 5.10 -12.50 -8.06
C VAL A 88 4.27 -13.39 -7.13
N TYR A 89 3.56 -12.78 -6.18
CA TYR A 89 2.72 -13.46 -5.21
C TYR A 89 1.24 -13.38 -5.60
N TYR A 90 0.47 -14.34 -5.12
CA TYR A 90 -0.96 -14.40 -5.36
C TYR A 90 -1.69 -13.20 -4.72
N LEU A 91 -2.53 -12.52 -5.51
CA LEU A 91 -3.38 -11.38 -5.12
C LEU A 91 -2.62 -10.27 -4.38
N SER A 92 -1.95 -9.43 -5.16
CA SER A 92 -1.29 -8.22 -4.69
C SER A 92 -2.24 -7.01 -4.75
N THR A 93 -1.93 -5.99 -3.96
CA THR A 93 -2.56 -4.66 -4.08
C THR A 93 -1.94 -3.81 -5.18
N ASN A 94 -0.82 -4.27 -5.77
CA ASN A 94 -0.03 -3.53 -6.75
C ASN A 94 -0.61 -3.68 -8.16
N ALA A 95 -0.34 -2.71 -9.03
CA ALA A 95 -0.67 -2.79 -10.44
C ALA A 95 0.12 -3.93 -11.12
N MET A 96 -0.39 -4.44 -12.25
CA MET A 96 0.22 -5.57 -12.98
C MET A 96 1.68 -5.33 -13.39
N GLY A 97 2.08 -4.07 -13.58
CA GLY A 97 3.46 -3.69 -13.85
C GLY A 97 4.43 -3.87 -12.66
N SER A 98 3.93 -4.05 -11.45
CA SER A 98 4.75 -4.34 -10.26
C SER A 98 5.17 -5.81 -10.23
N ASN A 99 5.92 -6.22 -11.23
CA ASN A 99 6.47 -7.55 -11.41
C ASN A 99 8.01 -7.51 -11.32
N VAL A 100 8.64 -8.68 -11.23
CA VAL A 100 10.09 -8.78 -11.00
C VAL A 100 10.94 -8.51 -12.26
N THR A 101 10.34 -8.25 -13.42
CA THR A 101 11.06 -8.31 -14.73
C THR A 101 12.30 -7.41 -14.77
N ALA A 102 12.17 -6.12 -14.40
CA ALA A 102 13.32 -5.19 -14.45
C ALA A 102 14.43 -5.59 -13.45
N ALA A 103 14.07 -5.88 -12.21
CA ALA A 103 15.04 -6.32 -11.20
C ALA A 103 15.67 -7.68 -11.56
N TRP A 104 14.91 -8.59 -12.15
CA TRP A 104 15.43 -9.87 -12.65
C TRP A 104 16.42 -9.70 -13.79
N LYS A 105 16.16 -8.77 -14.74
CA LYS A 105 17.10 -8.46 -15.83
C LYS A 105 18.41 -7.89 -15.25
N ALA A 106 18.33 -6.96 -14.30
CA ALA A 106 19.49 -6.45 -13.60
C ALA A 106 20.26 -7.57 -12.87
N HIS A 107 19.54 -8.48 -12.20
CA HIS A 107 20.13 -9.62 -11.51
C HIS A 107 20.91 -10.55 -12.46
N LYS A 108 20.36 -10.86 -13.62
CA LYS A 108 21.07 -11.67 -14.63
C LYS A 108 22.38 -11.02 -15.11
N GLN A 109 22.48 -9.72 -15.01
CA GLN A 109 23.69 -8.96 -15.34
C GLN A 109 24.67 -8.83 -14.17
N GLY A 110 24.35 -9.41 -12.99
CA GLY A 110 25.22 -9.50 -11.83
C GLY A 110 24.82 -8.63 -10.64
N ALA A 111 23.70 -7.92 -10.72
CA ALA A 111 23.16 -7.21 -9.56
C ALA A 111 22.59 -8.22 -8.55
N TYR A 112 22.99 -8.17 -7.29
CA TYR A 112 22.52 -9.07 -6.27
C TYR A 112 21.15 -8.66 -5.75
N PHE A 113 20.34 -9.64 -5.33
CA PHE A 113 19.18 -9.42 -4.49
C PHE A 113 19.55 -9.53 -3.01
N ALA A 114 18.85 -8.73 -2.19
CA ALA A 114 18.87 -8.90 -0.75
C ALA A 114 17.43 -9.09 -0.25
N ASN A 115 17.25 -10.00 0.70
CA ASN A 115 15.98 -10.30 1.37
C ASN A 115 14.79 -10.55 0.41
N PRO A 116 14.93 -11.28 -0.70
CA PRO A 116 13.92 -11.33 -1.77
C PRO A 116 12.55 -11.87 -1.32
N CYS A 117 12.51 -12.61 -0.21
CA CYS A 117 11.27 -13.16 0.36
C CYS A 117 10.59 -12.24 1.38
N PHE A 118 11.18 -11.10 1.72
CA PHE A 118 10.60 -10.18 2.70
C PHE A 118 9.49 -9.36 2.05
N THR A 119 8.25 -9.73 2.35
CA THR A 119 7.04 -9.05 1.85
C THR A 119 6.18 -8.59 3.01
N GLN A 120 5.60 -7.41 2.88
CA GLN A 120 4.62 -6.90 3.81
C GLN A 120 3.21 -7.19 3.32
N ILE A 121 2.40 -7.74 4.21
CA ILE A 121 0.99 -7.97 3.98
C ILE A 121 0.21 -6.79 4.58
N HIS A 122 -0.73 -6.21 3.82
CA HIS A 122 -1.60 -5.15 4.30
C HIS A 122 -2.94 -5.73 4.77
N PRO A 123 -3.36 -5.46 6.03
CA PRO A 123 -4.53 -6.13 6.60
C PRO A 123 -5.88 -5.58 6.13
N THR A 124 -5.93 -4.39 5.52
CA THR A 124 -7.17 -3.68 5.18
C THR A 124 -7.40 -3.58 3.68
N CYS A 125 -7.39 -4.71 2.97
CA CYS A 125 -7.71 -4.74 1.55
C CYS A 125 -9.15 -5.22 1.35
N ILE A 126 -9.84 -4.71 0.32
CA ILE A 126 -11.15 -5.21 -0.07
C ILE A 126 -10.96 -6.61 -0.66
N PRO A 127 -11.67 -7.65 -0.18
CA PRO A 127 -11.59 -9.00 -0.74
C PRO A 127 -11.96 -9.03 -2.23
N VAL A 128 -11.63 -10.12 -2.90
CA VAL A 128 -12.05 -10.34 -4.29
C VAL A 128 -13.57 -10.16 -4.39
N SER A 129 -14.01 -9.27 -5.28
CA SER A 129 -15.42 -8.91 -5.48
C SER A 129 -15.94 -9.23 -6.89
N GLY A 130 -15.10 -9.78 -7.78
CA GLY A 130 -15.49 -10.15 -9.13
C GLY A 130 -14.40 -10.94 -9.88
N ASP A 131 -14.79 -11.64 -10.93
CA ASP A 131 -13.95 -12.59 -11.67
C ASP A 131 -12.82 -11.92 -12.48
N HIS A 132 -12.94 -10.62 -12.76
CA HIS A 132 -11.98 -9.87 -13.58
C HIS A 132 -11.10 -8.91 -12.77
N GLN A 133 -11.04 -9.07 -11.46
CA GLN A 133 -10.24 -8.20 -10.61
C GLN A 133 -8.76 -8.50 -10.74
N SER A 134 -8.00 -7.56 -11.30
CA SER A 134 -6.55 -7.71 -11.55
C SER A 134 -5.69 -7.49 -10.30
N LYS A 135 -6.23 -6.83 -9.27
CA LYS A 135 -5.57 -6.55 -7.99
C LYS A 135 -6.58 -6.36 -6.88
N LEU A 136 -6.17 -6.54 -5.63
CA LEU A 136 -7.00 -6.18 -4.49
C LEU A 136 -6.92 -4.67 -4.22
N THR A 137 -8.06 -4.03 -3.96
CA THR A 137 -8.08 -2.62 -3.62
C THR A 137 -7.66 -2.41 -2.18
N LEU A 138 -6.60 -1.61 -1.99
CA LEU A 138 -6.12 -1.20 -0.70
C LEU A 138 -7.06 -0.15 -0.09
N MET A 139 -7.53 -0.41 1.13
CA MET A 139 -8.17 0.60 1.97
C MET A 139 -7.13 1.23 2.91
N SER A 140 -7.27 2.53 3.17
CA SER A 140 -6.37 3.20 4.10
C SER A 140 -6.34 2.53 5.47
N GLU A 141 -5.15 2.26 5.98
CA GLU A 141 -4.96 1.73 7.32
C GLU A 141 -5.54 2.64 8.43
N SER A 142 -5.71 3.93 8.15
CA SER A 142 -6.33 4.88 9.08
C SER A 142 -7.76 4.51 9.47
N LEU A 143 -8.43 3.66 8.70
CA LEU A 143 -9.74 3.11 9.06
C LEU A 143 -9.69 2.32 10.39
N ARG A 144 -8.55 1.73 10.73
CA ARG A 144 -8.36 1.00 11.99
C ARG A 144 -8.26 1.89 13.24
N ASN A 145 -8.15 3.22 13.07
CA ASN A 145 -8.14 4.15 14.20
C ASN A 145 -9.49 4.23 14.90
N ASP A 146 -10.58 4.10 14.17
CA ASP A 146 -11.94 4.22 14.69
C ASP A 146 -12.77 2.95 14.44
N GLY A 147 -12.44 2.17 13.40
CA GLY A 147 -13.12 0.92 13.09
C GLY A 147 -12.66 -0.25 13.96
N ARG A 148 -13.59 -1.10 14.36
CA ARG A 148 -13.35 -2.32 15.14
C ARG A 148 -13.35 -3.55 14.26
N ILE A 149 -12.35 -4.41 14.40
CA ILE A 149 -12.20 -5.63 13.59
C ILE A 149 -12.72 -6.84 14.36
N TRP A 150 -13.62 -7.60 13.74
CA TRP A 150 -14.22 -8.78 14.36
C TRP A 150 -14.63 -9.85 13.34
N VAL A 151 -14.89 -11.05 13.86
CA VAL A 151 -15.55 -12.16 13.16
C VAL A 151 -16.67 -12.73 14.03
N PRO A 152 -17.66 -13.46 13.46
CA PRO A 152 -18.63 -14.19 14.27
C PRO A 152 -17.94 -15.23 15.15
N LYS A 153 -18.41 -15.38 16.41
CA LYS A 153 -17.92 -16.45 17.31
C LYS A 153 -18.39 -17.84 16.86
N ASN A 154 -19.58 -17.91 16.28
CA ASN A 154 -20.18 -19.16 15.85
C ASN A 154 -19.68 -19.54 14.44
N LEU A 155 -19.25 -20.77 14.26
CA LEU A 155 -18.93 -21.31 12.94
C LEU A 155 -20.21 -21.43 12.09
N GLY A 156 -20.08 -21.12 10.80
CA GLY A 156 -21.22 -21.24 9.88
C GLY A 156 -22.29 -20.17 10.06
N GLU A 157 -21.97 -19.03 10.70
CA GLU A 157 -22.91 -17.92 10.88
C GLU A 157 -23.53 -17.48 9.55
N THR A 158 -24.85 -17.35 9.53
CA THR A 158 -25.64 -17.00 8.34
C THR A 158 -26.39 -15.68 8.46
N ARG A 159 -26.51 -15.14 9.68
CA ARG A 159 -27.12 -13.82 9.91
C ARG A 159 -26.33 -12.73 9.20
N LYS A 160 -27.00 -11.65 8.80
CA LYS A 160 -26.31 -10.46 8.30
C LYS A 160 -25.46 -9.83 9.41
N ALA A 161 -24.38 -9.17 9.03
CA ALA A 161 -23.43 -8.61 9.98
C ALA A 161 -24.07 -7.71 11.05
N ASN A 162 -25.03 -6.87 10.67
CA ASN A 162 -25.75 -5.98 11.56
C ASN A 162 -26.82 -6.69 12.44
N GLU A 163 -27.15 -7.95 12.15
CA GLU A 163 -28.06 -8.78 12.93
C GLU A 163 -27.34 -9.61 13.99
N ILE A 164 -26.01 -9.69 13.93
CA ILE A 164 -25.18 -10.44 14.90
C ILE A 164 -25.00 -9.57 16.13
N PRO A 165 -25.50 -10.01 17.32
CA PRO A 165 -25.38 -9.23 18.54
C PRO A 165 -23.93 -9.16 19.05
N GLU A 166 -23.62 -8.19 19.88
CA GLU A 166 -22.27 -7.91 20.38
C GLU A 166 -21.63 -9.12 21.08
N GLU A 167 -22.41 -9.88 21.83
CA GLU A 167 -21.97 -11.10 22.53
C GLU A 167 -21.51 -12.22 21.61
N ASP A 168 -21.99 -12.24 20.34
CA ASP A 168 -21.63 -13.23 19.33
C ASP A 168 -20.48 -12.77 18.43
N ARG A 169 -19.87 -11.61 18.71
CA ARG A 169 -18.74 -11.07 17.98
C ARG A 169 -17.41 -11.36 18.67
N ASP A 170 -16.42 -11.87 17.95
CA ASP A 170 -15.04 -12.01 18.44
C ASP A 170 -14.18 -10.84 17.93
N TYR A 171 -13.92 -9.86 18.77
CA TYR A 171 -12.98 -8.77 18.54
C TYR A 171 -11.55 -9.27 18.82
N PHE A 172 -11.08 -10.17 18.00
CA PHE A 172 -9.88 -10.97 18.22
C PHE A 172 -8.60 -10.17 18.39
N LEU A 173 -8.45 -9.00 17.76
CA LEU A 173 -7.29 -8.12 17.94
C LEU A 173 -7.33 -7.44 19.31
N GLU A 174 -8.47 -6.89 19.70
CA GLU A 174 -8.64 -6.25 21.00
C GLU A 174 -8.44 -7.24 22.14
N ARG A 175 -8.97 -8.46 21.99
CA ARG A 175 -8.84 -9.51 22.98
C ARG A 175 -7.41 -10.04 23.14
N ARG A 176 -6.69 -10.22 22.01
CA ARG A 176 -5.33 -10.79 22.02
C ARG A 176 -4.26 -9.76 22.34
N TYR A 177 -4.48 -8.52 21.94
CA TYR A 177 -3.49 -7.44 22.00
C TYR A 177 -4.07 -6.16 22.63
N PRO A 178 -4.47 -6.20 23.90
CA PRO A 178 -5.23 -5.09 24.53
C PRO A 178 -4.47 -3.76 24.54
N ALA A 179 -3.14 -3.76 24.52
CA ALA A 179 -2.33 -2.55 24.51
C ALA A 179 -2.41 -1.77 23.17
N PHE A 180 -2.67 -2.46 22.07
CA PHE A 180 -2.73 -1.87 20.72
C PHE A 180 -4.12 -1.97 20.09
N GLY A 181 -4.90 -2.97 20.47
CA GLY A 181 -6.21 -3.25 19.89
C GLY A 181 -6.14 -3.38 18.35
N ASN A 182 -6.97 -2.63 17.67
CA ASN A 182 -7.01 -2.63 16.20
C ASN A 182 -5.78 -1.96 15.55
N LEU A 183 -4.91 -1.31 16.31
CA LEU A 183 -3.68 -0.64 15.83
C LEU A 183 -2.42 -1.48 15.97
N VAL A 184 -2.52 -2.79 16.18
CA VAL A 184 -1.37 -3.69 16.12
C VAL A 184 -0.64 -3.57 14.77
N PRO A 185 0.68 -3.90 14.70
CA PRO A 185 1.44 -3.93 13.46
C PRO A 185 0.75 -4.72 12.35
N ARG A 186 1.05 -4.37 11.10
CA ARG A 186 0.39 -4.97 9.92
C ARG A 186 0.50 -6.48 9.85
N ASP A 187 1.68 -7.01 10.14
CA ASP A 187 1.93 -8.46 10.14
C ASP A 187 1.12 -9.19 11.21
N VAL A 188 0.99 -8.60 12.39
CA VAL A 188 0.19 -9.15 13.50
C VAL A 188 -1.29 -9.17 13.12
N ALA A 189 -1.83 -8.04 12.64
CA ALA A 189 -3.23 -7.95 12.22
C ALA A 189 -3.53 -8.93 11.07
N SER A 190 -2.63 -9.01 10.08
CA SER A 190 -2.80 -9.87 8.91
C SER A 190 -2.79 -11.36 9.27
N ARG A 191 -1.84 -11.80 10.09
CA ARG A 191 -1.78 -13.19 10.55
C ARG A 191 -3.01 -13.56 11.40
N ALA A 192 -3.42 -12.69 12.31
CA ALA A 192 -4.59 -12.93 13.14
C ALA A 192 -5.89 -13.01 12.31
N ALA A 193 -6.07 -12.15 11.30
CA ALA A 193 -7.21 -12.22 10.40
C ALA A 193 -7.21 -13.51 9.57
N LYS A 194 -6.06 -13.86 8.97
CA LYS A 194 -5.89 -15.11 8.21
C LYS A 194 -6.21 -16.33 9.06
N GLU A 195 -5.68 -16.39 10.28
CA GLU A 195 -5.95 -17.48 11.24
C GLU A 195 -7.44 -17.64 11.55
N ARG A 196 -8.18 -16.52 11.72
CA ARG A 196 -9.64 -16.59 11.94
C ARG A 196 -10.37 -17.13 10.71
N CYS A 197 -9.97 -16.72 9.51
CA CYS A 197 -10.55 -17.26 8.28
C CYS A 197 -10.25 -18.75 8.14
N ASP A 198 -9.01 -19.19 8.36
CA ASP A 198 -8.60 -20.60 8.27
C ASP A 198 -9.31 -21.48 9.32
N ALA A 199 -9.61 -20.91 10.49
CA ALA A 199 -10.40 -21.59 11.54
C ALA A 199 -11.91 -21.65 11.24
N GLY A 200 -12.35 -21.15 10.08
CA GLY A 200 -13.76 -21.23 9.65
C GLY A 200 -14.66 -20.06 10.09
N HIS A 201 -14.09 -19.03 10.74
CA HIS A 201 -14.84 -17.82 11.13
C HIS A 201 -14.89 -16.74 10.05
N GLY A 202 -14.26 -16.99 8.91
CA GLY A 202 -14.25 -16.04 7.79
C GLY A 202 -15.64 -15.72 7.26
N VAL A 203 -15.81 -14.48 6.83
CA VAL A 203 -17.08 -13.94 6.32
C VAL A 203 -17.05 -13.68 4.82
N GLY A 204 -18.18 -13.32 4.24
CA GLY A 204 -18.34 -13.12 2.80
C GLY A 204 -18.47 -14.45 2.03
N THR A 205 -18.65 -14.36 0.72
CA THR A 205 -18.89 -15.51 -0.17
C THR A 205 -17.70 -16.48 -0.18
N SER A 206 -16.49 -15.94 -0.22
CA SER A 206 -15.24 -16.74 -0.21
C SER A 206 -14.86 -17.25 1.17
N LYS A 207 -15.52 -16.81 2.23
CA LYS A 207 -15.10 -17.04 3.63
C LYS A 207 -13.66 -16.54 3.93
N GLN A 208 -13.14 -15.66 3.10
CA GLN A 208 -11.82 -15.05 3.24
C GLN A 208 -11.97 -13.54 3.46
N ALA A 209 -12.64 -13.17 4.54
CA ALA A 209 -12.74 -11.80 5.01
C ALA A 209 -13.01 -11.76 6.52
N VAL A 210 -12.71 -10.62 7.13
CA VAL A 210 -13.13 -10.25 8.47
C VAL A 210 -13.89 -8.93 8.40
N TYR A 211 -14.72 -8.62 9.39
CA TYR A 211 -15.44 -7.35 9.43
C TYR A 211 -14.60 -6.22 10.00
N LEU A 212 -14.75 -5.03 9.41
CA LEU A 212 -14.29 -3.75 9.93
C LEU A 212 -15.51 -2.86 10.14
N ASP A 213 -15.88 -2.61 11.39
CA ASP A 213 -17.16 -2.07 11.82
C ASP A 213 -17.03 -0.66 12.39
N TYR A 214 -17.87 0.24 11.93
CA TYR A 214 -17.91 1.64 12.35
C TYR A 214 -19.10 2.00 13.25
N ALA A 215 -20.01 1.08 13.56
CA ALA A 215 -21.20 1.37 14.35
C ALA A 215 -20.86 2.03 15.69
N ALA A 216 -19.89 1.48 16.43
CA ALA A 216 -19.45 2.04 17.71
C ALA A 216 -18.77 3.42 17.55
N ALA A 217 -18.04 3.65 16.47
CA ALA A 217 -17.41 4.94 16.20
C ALA A 217 -18.46 6.01 15.86
N ILE A 218 -19.45 5.65 15.06
CA ILE A 218 -20.57 6.53 14.69
C ILE A 218 -21.33 6.97 15.96
N GLU A 219 -21.70 6.02 16.81
CA GLU A 219 -22.40 6.32 18.06
C GLU A 219 -21.55 7.21 18.99
N ARG A 220 -20.27 6.88 19.16
CA ARG A 220 -19.34 7.66 19.99
C ARG A 220 -19.20 9.09 19.51
N TYR A 221 -19.00 9.32 18.19
CA TYR A 221 -18.89 10.64 17.61
C TYR A 221 -20.20 11.41 17.72
N GLY A 222 -21.34 10.78 17.55
CA GLY A 222 -22.64 11.40 17.74
C GLY A 222 -22.83 11.90 19.17
N LYS A 223 -22.49 11.09 20.19
CA LYS A 223 -22.53 11.51 21.61
C LYS A 223 -21.60 12.69 21.89
N ILE A 224 -20.41 12.71 21.27
CA ILE A 224 -19.47 13.83 21.41
C ILE A 224 -20.09 15.12 20.81
N GLU A 225 -20.70 15.05 19.62
CA GLU A 225 -21.32 16.21 18.98
C GLU A 225 -22.53 16.72 19.76
N VAL A 226 -23.38 15.84 20.29
CA VAL A 226 -24.47 16.21 21.20
C VAL A 226 -23.94 17.01 22.39
N SER A 227 -22.86 16.54 23.02
CA SER A 227 -22.22 17.21 24.16
C SER A 227 -21.63 18.58 23.76
N LYS A 228 -20.93 18.66 22.62
CA LYS A 228 -20.34 19.92 22.14
C LYS A 228 -21.38 20.98 21.81
N GLN A 229 -22.51 20.56 21.24
CA GLN A 229 -23.60 21.46 20.84
C GLN A 229 -24.57 21.77 21.98
N GLY A 230 -24.39 21.15 23.16
CA GLY A 230 -25.26 21.35 24.34
C GLY A 230 -26.70 20.87 24.12
N LEU A 231 -26.92 19.92 23.19
CA LEU A 231 -28.25 19.41 22.84
C LEU A 231 -28.79 18.56 24.00
N LYS A 232 -30.11 18.67 24.26
CA LYS A 232 -30.82 17.90 25.30
C LYS A 232 -31.95 17.10 24.66
N ASN A 233 -32.27 15.95 25.28
CA ASN A 233 -33.33 15.06 24.84
C ASN A 233 -33.20 14.58 23.38
N VAL A 234 -31.96 14.27 22.97
CA VAL A 234 -31.63 13.78 21.64
C VAL A 234 -31.95 12.30 21.54
N SER A 235 -32.64 11.88 20.50
CA SER A 235 -32.93 10.48 20.22
C SER A 235 -31.68 9.70 19.75
N THR A 236 -31.73 8.38 19.82
CA THR A 236 -30.67 7.53 19.29
C THR A 236 -30.42 7.77 17.79
N ASP A 237 -31.49 7.94 17.00
CA ASP A 237 -31.38 8.18 15.56
C ASP A 237 -30.69 9.53 15.26
N GLU A 238 -30.97 10.56 16.03
CA GLU A 238 -30.27 11.85 15.90
C GLU A 238 -28.79 11.75 16.28
N ILE A 239 -28.46 11.00 17.34
CA ILE A 239 -27.08 10.71 17.73
C ILE A 239 -26.34 10.01 16.57
N ILE A 240 -26.94 8.99 15.99
CA ILE A 240 -26.38 8.25 14.86
C ILE A 240 -26.21 9.14 13.64
N ALA A 241 -27.19 10.01 13.33
CA ALA A 241 -27.10 10.94 12.21
C ALA A 241 -25.92 11.91 12.39
N LEU A 242 -25.77 12.54 13.55
CA LEU A 242 -24.63 13.42 13.88
C LEU A 242 -23.29 12.68 13.77
N GLY A 243 -23.23 11.44 14.26
CA GLY A 243 -22.02 10.62 14.18
C GLY A 243 -21.65 10.24 12.75
N LYS A 244 -22.63 9.95 11.90
CA LYS A 244 -22.41 9.69 10.45
C LYS A 244 -21.79 10.91 9.76
N GLU A 245 -22.20 12.12 10.04
CA GLU A 245 -21.59 13.33 9.46
C GLU A 245 -20.12 13.50 9.88
N VAL A 246 -19.77 13.27 11.15
CA VAL A 246 -18.38 13.30 11.60
C VAL A 246 -17.53 12.23 10.92
N VAL A 247 -18.05 11.01 10.81
CA VAL A 247 -17.35 9.90 10.12
C VAL A 247 -17.20 10.19 8.63
N LYS A 248 -18.20 10.82 8.01
CA LYS A 248 -18.16 11.24 6.61
C LYS A 248 -17.09 12.30 6.36
N GLU A 249 -16.97 13.29 7.22
CA GLU A 249 -15.87 14.27 7.15
C GLU A 249 -14.50 13.60 7.23
N LYS A 250 -14.33 12.62 8.13
CA LYS A 250 -13.04 11.92 8.34
C LYS A 250 -12.71 10.88 7.27
N TYR A 251 -13.68 10.11 6.79
CA TYR A 251 -13.49 8.89 6.00
C TYR A 251 -14.38 8.79 4.77
N GLY A 252 -15.21 9.78 4.45
CA GLY A 252 -16.23 9.70 3.41
C GLY A 252 -15.71 9.27 2.05
N ASN A 253 -14.53 9.75 1.64
CA ASN A 253 -13.91 9.33 0.39
C ASN A 253 -13.59 7.83 0.36
N LEU A 254 -13.14 7.26 1.48
CA LEU A 254 -12.84 5.83 1.61
C LEU A 254 -14.13 5.00 1.61
N PHE A 255 -15.15 5.46 2.31
CA PHE A 255 -16.47 4.82 2.34
C PHE A 255 -17.13 4.81 0.97
N ASN A 256 -17.07 5.94 0.25
CA ASN A 256 -17.57 6.04 -1.12
C ASN A 256 -16.83 5.11 -2.08
N MET A 257 -15.50 4.99 -1.92
CA MET A 257 -14.70 4.05 -2.72
C MET A 257 -15.13 2.60 -2.44
N TYR A 258 -15.28 2.23 -1.17
CA TYR A 258 -15.74 0.90 -0.78
C TYR A 258 -17.13 0.60 -1.35
N ALA A 259 -18.07 1.52 -1.17
CA ALA A 259 -19.44 1.35 -1.67
C ALA A 259 -19.52 1.20 -3.20
N LYS A 260 -18.70 1.95 -3.94
CA LYS A 260 -18.61 1.82 -5.41
C LYS A 260 -18.08 0.46 -5.87
N ILE A 261 -17.18 -0.14 -5.11
CA ILE A 261 -16.55 -1.43 -5.46
C ILE A 261 -17.45 -2.59 -5.05
N THR A 262 -18.07 -2.52 -3.88
CA THR A 262 -18.76 -3.65 -3.26
C THR A 262 -20.28 -3.58 -3.36
N GLY A 263 -20.85 -2.40 -3.61
CA GLY A 263 -22.28 -2.14 -3.53
C GLY A 263 -22.82 -2.03 -2.09
N GLU A 264 -21.96 -2.11 -1.06
CA GLU A 264 -22.36 -2.06 0.35
C GLU A 264 -22.14 -0.67 0.94
N ASN A 265 -23.06 -0.23 1.84
CA ASN A 265 -22.96 1.05 2.53
C ASN A 265 -22.24 0.90 3.89
N PRO A 266 -21.00 1.39 4.06
CA PRO A 266 -20.25 1.25 5.31
C PRO A 266 -20.85 1.98 6.52
N TYR A 267 -21.80 2.88 6.29
CA TYR A 267 -22.54 3.55 7.38
C TYR A 267 -23.65 2.67 7.98
N GLU A 268 -23.99 1.55 7.34
CA GLU A 268 -25.10 0.69 7.71
C GLU A 268 -24.66 -0.74 8.01
N VAL A 269 -23.64 -1.21 7.29
CA VAL A 269 -23.11 -2.57 7.45
C VAL A 269 -21.58 -2.53 7.59
N PRO A 270 -20.96 -3.44 8.37
CA PRO A 270 -19.51 -3.54 8.45
C PRO A 270 -18.87 -3.82 7.10
N MET A 271 -17.74 -3.15 6.84
CA MET A 271 -16.89 -3.45 5.67
C MET A 271 -16.25 -4.83 5.81
N ARG A 272 -16.05 -5.49 4.68
CA ARG A 272 -15.26 -6.73 4.60
C ARG A 272 -13.82 -6.38 4.20
N ILE A 273 -12.86 -6.87 4.95
CA ILE A 273 -11.43 -6.69 4.67
C ILE A 273 -10.69 -8.02 4.73
N TYR A 274 -9.59 -8.13 3.97
CA TYR A 274 -8.72 -9.30 3.96
C TYR A 274 -7.26 -8.90 3.77
N PRO A 275 -6.30 -9.66 4.34
CA PRO A 275 -4.87 -9.42 4.11
C PRO A 275 -4.45 -9.68 2.67
N ALA A 276 -3.62 -8.77 2.12
CA ALA A 276 -3.05 -8.95 0.79
C ALA A 276 -1.59 -8.49 0.72
N VAL A 277 -0.81 -9.08 -0.16
CA VAL A 277 0.55 -8.65 -0.46
C VAL A 277 0.52 -7.20 -0.93
N HIS A 278 1.36 -6.36 -0.33
CA HIS A 278 1.32 -4.92 -0.54
C HIS A 278 2.66 -4.29 -0.87
N TYR A 279 3.74 -4.73 -0.22
CA TYR A 279 5.07 -4.11 -0.37
C TYR A 279 6.16 -5.19 -0.28
N THR A 280 7.17 -5.09 -1.14
CA THR A 280 8.35 -5.93 -1.06
C THR A 280 9.48 -5.18 -0.36
N MET A 281 9.89 -5.63 0.85
CA MET A 281 11.05 -5.08 1.55
C MET A 281 12.36 -5.61 0.98
N GLY A 282 12.32 -6.75 0.30
CA GLY A 282 13.42 -7.24 -0.52
C GLY A 282 13.50 -6.52 -1.85
N GLY A 283 14.64 -6.62 -2.51
CA GLY A 283 14.88 -5.99 -3.80
C GLY A 283 16.35 -6.11 -4.22
N LEU A 284 16.78 -5.32 -5.18
CA LEU A 284 18.19 -5.24 -5.56
C LEU A 284 19.01 -4.72 -4.38
N TRP A 285 20.12 -5.38 -4.09
CA TRP A 285 21.07 -4.89 -3.10
C TRP A 285 21.67 -3.58 -3.57
N VAL A 286 21.76 -2.61 -2.70
CA VAL A 286 22.42 -1.32 -2.94
C VAL A 286 23.25 -0.92 -1.72
N ASP A 287 24.30 -0.15 -1.96
CA ASP A 287 25.06 0.56 -0.93
C ASP A 287 24.33 1.86 -0.49
N TYR A 288 24.97 2.67 0.33
CA TYR A 288 24.43 3.96 0.79
C TYR A 288 24.28 5.00 -0.32
N GLU A 289 24.99 4.83 -1.42
CA GLU A 289 24.92 5.67 -2.61
C GLU A 289 23.90 5.15 -3.63
N LEU A 290 23.09 4.16 -3.25
CA LEU A 290 22.08 3.48 -4.07
C LEU A 290 22.67 2.72 -5.27
N GLN A 291 23.98 2.46 -5.30
CA GLN A 291 24.61 1.67 -6.33
C GLN A 291 24.45 0.18 -6.04
N THR A 292 24.12 -0.60 -7.07
CA THR A 292 24.04 -2.06 -6.98
C THR A 292 25.46 -2.67 -6.98
N THR A 293 25.55 -4.00 -6.96
CA THR A 293 26.83 -4.70 -7.15
C THR A 293 27.40 -4.58 -8.56
N VAL A 294 26.67 -3.98 -9.49
CA VAL A 294 27.15 -3.64 -10.84
C VAL A 294 27.45 -2.15 -10.89
N PRO A 295 28.71 -1.74 -11.11
CA PRO A 295 29.06 -0.33 -11.25
C PRO A 295 28.20 0.38 -12.30
N GLY A 296 27.80 1.63 -12.02
CA GLY A 296 26.96 2.43 -12.92
C GLY A 296 25.46 2.01 -12.95
N LEU A 297 25.08 0.98 -12.20
CA LEU A 297 23.69 0.55 -12.07
C LEU A 297 23.18 0.86 -10.65
N TYR A 298 22.11 1.64 -10.58
CA TYR A 298 21.49 2.11 -9.34
C TYR A 298 20.05 1.62 -9.22
N ALA A 299 19.54 1.47 -7.99
CA ALA A 299 18.15 1.10 -7.75
C ALA A 299 17.54 1.96 -6.65
N LEU A 300 16.37 2.54 -6.90
CA LEU A 300 15.71 3.50 -6.03
C LEU A 300 14.33 3.02 -5.58
N GLY A 301 13.91 3.48 -4.40
CA GLY A 301 12.60 3.18 -3.85
C GLY A 301 12.39 1.68 -3.64
N GLU A 302 11.19 1.19 -3.87
CA GLU A 302 10.84 -0.23 -3.66
C GLU A 302 11.57 -1.21 -4.60
N ALA A 303 12.31 -0.72 -5.60
CA ALA A 303 13.14 -1.59 -6.45
C ALA A 303 14.39 -2.10 -5.73
N ASN A 304 14.89 -1.38 -4.72
CA ASN A 304 15.99 -1.81 -3.86
C ASN A 304 15.49 -2.53 -2.60
N PHE A 305 16.38 -3.23 -1.90
CA PHE A 305 16.06 -4.00 -0.69
C PHE A 305 15.76 -3.14 0.52
N SER A 306 16.00 -1.85 0.45
CA SER A 306 15.74 -0.81 1.43
C SER A 306 16.23 -1.08 2.87
N ASP A 307 16.03 -0.11 3.74
CA ASP A 307 16.36 -0.12 5.16
C ASP A 307 15.19 -0.58 6.08
N HIS A 308 14.12 -1.12 5.50
CA HIS A 308 12.92 -1.51 6.25
C HIS A 308 13.05 -2.83 7.00
N GLY A 309 14.07 -3.65 6.70
CA GLY A 309 14.24 -4.97 7.30
C GLY A 309 13.08 -5.91 6.96
N ALA A 310 12.68 -6.71 7.94
CA ALA A 310 11.63 -7.71 7.75
C ALA A 310 10.19 -7.18 7.84
N ASN A 311 9.99 -5.95 8.34
CA ASN A 311 8.66 -5.37 8.52
C ASN A 311 8.69 -3.84 8.47
N ARG A 312 8.10 -3.27 7.43
CA ARG A 312 8.05 -1.84 7.19
C ARG A 312 7.00 -1.14 8.05
N LEU A 313 7.32 0.01 8.60
CA LEU A 313 6.34 0.89 9.25
C LEU A 313 5.40 1.51 8.21
N GLY A 314 4.15 1.73 8.60
CA GLY A 314 3.17 2.42 7.76
C GLY A 314 3.68 3.79 7.32
N ALA A 315 3.40 4.18 6.07
CA ALA A 315 3.75 5.44 5.42
C ALA A 315 5.25 5.66 5.13
N SER A 316 6.17 4.75 5.50
CA SER A 316 7.62 4.95 5.28
C SER A 316 8.09 4.67 3.85
N ALA A 317 7.33 3.92 3.03
CA ALA A 317 7.74 3.61 1.66
C ALA A 317 7.84 4.84 0.75
N LEU A 318 6.81 5.69 0.76
CA LEU A 318 6.83 6.93 -0.02
C LEU A 318 7.90 7.89 0.50
N MET A 319 8.13 7.93 1.80
CA MET A 319 9.20 8.74 2.40
C MET A 319 10.57 8.26 1.94
N GLN A 320 10.83 6.95 1.91
CA GLN A 320 12.07 6.39 1.40
C GLN A 320 12.29 6.76 -0.08
N GLY A 321 11.31 6.49 -0.95
CA GLY A 321 11.44 6.80 -2.37
C GLY A 321 11.67 8.30 -2.65
N LEU A 322 11.07 9.19 -1.86
CA LEU A 322 11.32 10.62 -1.92
C LEU A 322 12.73 10.97 -1.43
N ALA A 323 13.21 10.34 -0.34
CA ALA A 323 14.54 10.56 0.18
C ALA A 323 15.59 10.10 -0.84
N ASP A 324 15.46 8.91 -1.39
CA ASP A 324 16.33 8.39 -2.44
C ASP A 324 16.43 9.36 -3.64
N GLY A 325 15.26 9.85 -4.10
CA GLY A 325 15.18 10.70 -5.27
C GLY A 325 15.63 12.14 -5.07
N TYR A 326 15.40 12.72 -3.89
CA TYR A 326 15.71 14.14 -3.65
C TYR A 326 17.05 14.37 -2.94
N PHE A 327 17.48 13.45 -2.09
CA PHE A 327 18.60 13.68 -1.19
C PHE A 327 19.81 12.76 -1.43
N VAL A 328 19.64 11.62 -2.10
CA VAL A 328 20.75 10.69 -2.32
C VAL A 328 21.19 10.70 -3.78
N ILE A 329 20.34 10.28 -4.70
CA ILE A 329 20.74 10.01 -6.09
C ILE A 329 21.29 11.23 -6.85
N PRO A 330 20.84 12.48 -6.62
CA PRO A 330 21.43 13.63 -7.31
C PRO A 330 22.92 13.82 -6.98
N TYR A 331 23.29 13.59 -5.72
CA TYR A 331 24.70 13.68 -5.30
C TYR A 331 25.52 12.50 -5.82
N THR A 332 24.98 11.30 -5.74
CA THR A 332 25.60 10.08 -6.27
C THR A 332 25.92 10.23 -7.76
N LEU A 333 24.95 10.68 -8.57
CA LEU A 333 25.16 10.88 -10.00
C LEU A 333 26.16 12.01 -10.28
N GLY A 334 26.09 13.10 -9.51
CA GLY A 334 27.05 14.19 -9.60
C GLY A 334 28.49 13.71 -9.37
N ASN A 335 28.70 12.90 -8.34
CA ASN A 335 30.01 12.31 -8.06
C ASN A 335 30.45 11.32 -9.15
N ASN A 336 29.53 10.41 -9.58
CA ASN A 336 29.83 9.44 -10.62
C ASN A 336 30.23 10.10 -11.97
N LEU A 337 29.60 11.23 -12.31
CA LEU A 337 29.90 11.97 -13.55
C LEU A 337 31.15 12.85 -13.41
N ALA A 338 31.53 13.25 -12.23
CA ALA A 338 32.74 14.05 -11.99
C ALA A 338 34.05 13.25 -12.20
N ASP A 339 33.96 11.92 -12.11
CA ASP A 339 35.10 11.01 -12.28
C ASP A 339 35.24 10.52 -13.76
N GLU A 340 34.35 10.92 -14.64
CA GLU A 340 34.36 10.65 -16.09
C GLU A 340 34.82 11.87 -16.91
#